data_2b139d7ce9f66d81bdeb6ad6082c62dc
#
_entry.id   2b139d7ce9f66d81bdeb6ad6082c62dc
#
_cell.length_a   1.000
_cell.length_b   1.000
_cell.length_c   1.000
_cell.angle_alpha   90.00
_cell.angle_beta   90.00
_cell.angle_gamma   90.00
#
_symmetry.space_group_name_H-M   'P 1'
#
loop_
_entity.id
_entity.type
_entity.pdbx_description
1 polymer ?
#
loop_
_entity_poly.entity_id
_entity_poly.type
_entity_poly.pdbx_seq_one_letter_code
_entity_poly.pdbx_strand_id
1 'polypeptide(L)'
;DPKPATAPVIIKTEDEWKKILTEDQFKVTRQQGTERPFGDIYKEFEKQGEGTYFCICCGAELFTSTEKFHSGCGWPSFYDGSKAKNVLERVDNSHGMRRVETVCKRCGAHLGHVFEGEGFKTPTDRRFCINGVALKFVPKGGEVPKLLEPESAAVQKKKEEVAKEGGEAPKK
;
A
#
# COMPACT_ATOMS: atom_id res chain seq x y z
N ASP A 1 -8.40 -13.38 15.42
CA ASP A 1 -7.16 -12.62 15.69
C ASP A 1 -6.38 -12.43 14.43
N PRO A 2 -6.02 -11.18 14.06
CA PRO A 2 -5.15 -10.99 12.95
C PRO A 2 -3.81 -11.64 13.24
N LYS A 3 -3.33 -12.47 12.32
CA LYS A 3 -1.97 -13.02 12.39
C LYS A 3 -0.99 -11.88 12.62
N PRO A 4 0.02 -12.07 13.48
CA PRO A 4 1.06 -11.06 13.63
C PRO A 4 1.64 -10.71 12.26
N ALA A 5 1.75 -9.42 11.99
CA ALA A 5 2.27 -8.95 10.73
C ALA A 5 3.67 -9.54 10.50
N THR A 6 3.83 -10.29 9.41
CA THR A 6 5.15 -10.76 9.03
C THR A 6 6.03 -9.58 8.68
N ALA A 7 7.29 -9.58 9.13
CA ALA A 7 8.24 -8.54 8.81
C ALA A 7 8.41 -8.44 7.29
N PRO A 8 8.50 -7.23 6.71
CA PRO A 8 8.73 -7.08 5.28
C PRO A 8 10.09 -7.63 4.86
N VAL A 9 10.17 -8.16 3.63
CA VAL A 9 11.42 -8.70 3.08
C VAL A 9 12.26 -7.63 2.36
N ILE A 10 11.61 -6.54 1.90
CA ILE A 10 12.30 -5.41 1.27
C ILE A 10 12.45 -4.32 2.33
N ILE A 11 13.67 -4.08 2.74
CA ILE A 11 14.00 -3.10 3.79
C ILE A 11 14.96 -2.06 3.20
N LYS A 12 14.57 -0.79 3.30
CA LYS A 12 15.36 0.35 2.87
C LYS A 12 15.32 1.44 3.93
N THR A 13 16.36 2.25 3.98
CA THR A 13 16.38 3.46 4.81
C THR A 13 15.43 4.52 4.22
N GLU A 14 15.04 5.51 5.02
CA GLU A 14 14.24 6.63 4.55
C GLU A 14 14.89 7.34 3.35
N ASP A 15 16.20 7.57 3.43
CA ASP A 15 16.94 8.23 2.36
C ASP A 15 16.93 7.43 1.07
N GLU A 16 17.03 6.10 1.16
CA GLU A 16 16.93 5.23 -0.01
C GLU A 16 15.53 5.30 -0.65
N TRP A 17 14.46 5.30 0.17
CA TRP A 17 13.09 5.44 -0.33
C TRP A 17 12.88 6.81 -0.98
N LYS A 18 13.39 7.88 -0.38
CA LYS A 18 13.28 9.24 -0.94
C LYS A 18 13.95 9.38 -2.30
N LYS A 19 14.98 8.59 -2.58
CA LYS A 19 15.67 8.62 -3.89
C LYS A 19 14.82 8.02 -5.03
N ILE A 20 13.93 7.09 -4.71
CA ILE A 20 13.13 6.37 -5.73
C ILE A 20 11.65 6.75 -5.74
N LEU A 21 11.19 7.46 -4.72
CA LEU A 21 9.79 7.88 -4.58
C LEU A 21 9.67 9.40 -4.71
N THR A 22 8.54 9.86 -5.25
CA THR A 22 8.18 11.28 -5.17
C THR A 22 7.84 11.63 -3.72
N GLU A 23 7.77 12.92 -3.40
CA GLU A 23 7.42 13.37 -2.06
C GLU A 23 6.05 12.84 -1.61
N ASP A 24 5.04 12.91 -2.47
CA ASP A 24 3.70 12.41 -2.16
C ASP A 24 3.68 10.89 -1.98
N GLN A 25 4.38 10.15 -2.84
CA GLN A 25 4.53 8.70 -2.72
C GLN A 25 5.18 8.33 -1.38
N PHE A 26 6.24 9.04 -0.99
CA PHE A 26 6.93 8.81 0.27
C PHE A 26 6.03 9.10 1.48
N LYS A 27 5.34 10.22 1.50
CA LYS A 27 4.43 10.59 2.59
C LYS A 27 3.33 9.55 2.80
N VAL A 28 2.71 9.09 1.73
CA VAL A 28 1.62 8.11 1.83
C VAL A 28 2.15 6.74 2.21
N THR A 29 3.16 6.24 1.51
CA THR A 29 3.59 4.84 1.68
C THR A 29 4.49 4.59 2.86
N ARG A 30 5.34 5.57 3.23
CA ARG A 30 6.33 5.41 4.31
C ARG A 30 5.97 6.16 5.58
N GLN A 31 5.11 7.16 5.51
CA GLN A 31 4.70 7.98 6.66
C GLN A 31 3.20 7.86 6.98
N GLN A 32 2.53 6.84 6.46
CA GLN A 32 1.09 6.58 6.68
C GLN A 32 0.19 7.77 6.34
N GLY A 33 0.55 8.52 5.31
CA GLY A 33 -0.27 9.61 4.83
C GLY A 33 -1.51 9.14 4.06
N THR A 34 -2.39 10.07 3.76
CA THR A 34 -3.60 9.83 2.98
C THR A 34 -3.69 10.88 1.89
N GLU A 35 -3.90 10.45 0.64
CA GLU A 35 -4.16 11.38 -0.45
C GLU A 35 -5.56 12.00 -0.30
N ARG A 36 -5.76 13.17 -0.90
CA ARG A 36 -7.05 13.83 -0.89
C ARG A 36 -8.08 13.02 -1.69
N PRO A 37 -9.33 12.85 -1.17
CA PRO A 37 -10.37 12.15 -1.92
C PRO A 37 -10.76 12.95 -3.17
N PHE A 38 -11.18 12.24 -4.21
CA PHE A 38 -11.60 12.82 -5.50
C PHE A 38 -10.55 13.70 -6.17
N GLY A 39 -9.26 13.44 -5.89
CA GLY A 39 -8.16 14.17 -6.51
C GLY A 39 -7.88 13.71 -7.95
N ASP A 40 -6.86 14.30 -8.57
CA ASP A 40 -6.50 14.00 -9.95
C ASP A 40 -6.08 12.54 -10.15
N ILE A 41 -5.38 11.97 -9.17
CA ILE A 41 -4.99 10.57 -9.19
C ILE A 41 -6.22 9.66 -9.19
N TYR A 42 -7.21 9.94 -8.33
CA TYR A 42 -8.48 9.19 -8.32
C TYR A 42 -9.18 9.27 -9.69
N LYS A 43 -9.23 10.44 -10.29
CA LYS A 43 -9.84 10.65 -11.61
C LYS A 43 -9.15 9.81 -12.70
N GLU A 44 -7.83 9.71 -12.64
CA GLU A 44 -7.07 8.84 -13.54
C GLU A 44 -7.43 7.37 -13.33
N PHE A 45 -7.51 6.91 -12.10
CA PHE A 45 -7.87 5.52 -11.78
C PHE A 45 -9.29 5.18 -12.22
N GLU A 46 -10.21 6.13 -12.19
CA GLU A 46 -11.60 5.92 -12.65
C GLU A 46 -11.70 5.69 -14.16
N LYS A 47 -10.76 6.16 -14.93
CA LYS A 47 -10.71 6.02 -16.40
C LYS A 47 -9.99 4.76 -16.87
N GLN A 48 -9.29 4.06 -15.97
CA GLN A 48 -8.49 2.90 -16.33
C GLN A 48 -9.37 1.68 -16.63
N GLY A 49 -8.98 0.93 -17.65
CA GLY A 49 -9.64 -0.32 -18.02
C GLY A 49 -9.01 -1.54 -17.35
N GLU A 50 -8.94 -2.65 -18.08
CA GLU A 50 -8.34 -3.89 -17.59
C GLU A 50 -6.84 -3.75 -17.34
N GLY A 51 -6.38 -4.27 -16.23
CA GLY A 51 -4.97 -4.26 -15.86
C GLY A 51 -4.72 -4.73 -14.46
N THR A 52 -3.51 -4.48 -14.01
CA THR A 52 -3.01 -4.90 -12.69
C THR A 52 -2.43 -3.71 -11.96
N TYR A 53 -2.57 -3.72 -10.64
CA TYR A 53 -2.10 -2.66 -9.75
C TYR A 53 -0.93 -3.19 -8.90
N PHE A 54 0.22 -2.55 -9.05
CA PHE A 54 1.46 -2.92 -8.38
C PHE A 54 1.82 -1.92 -7.29
N CYS A 55 2.57 -2.36 -6.29
CA CYS A 55 3.10 -1.47 -5.26
C CYS A 55 4.09 -0.49 -5.90
N ILE A 56 3.86 0.80 -5.69
CA ILE A 56 4.74 1.84 -6.25
C ILE A 56 6.16 1.77 -5.65
N CYS A 57 6.30 1.20 -4.46
CA CYS A 57 7.58 1.11 -3.77
C CYS A 57 8.43 -0.08 -4.24
N CYS A 58 7.87 -1.28 -4.29
CA CYS A 58 8.65 -2.50 -4.55
C CYS A 58 8.26 -3.27 -5.81
N GLY A 59 7.19 -2.90 -6.48
CA GLY A 59 6.73 -3.57 -7.69
C GLY A 59 5.92 -4.85 -7.46
N ALA A 60 5.56 -5.17 -6.22
CA ALA A 60 4.73 -6.35 -5.94
C ALA A 60 3.32 -6.20 -6.50
N GLU A 61 2.77 -7.27 -7.05
CA GLU A 61 1.37 -7.28 -7.50
C GLU A 61 0.44 -7.23 -6.28
N LEU A 62 -0.51 -6.30 -6.28
CA LEU A 62 -1.43 -6.07 -5.17
C LEU A 62 -2.88 -6.35 -5.52
N PHE A 63 -3.40 -5.76 -6.58
CA PHE A 63 -4.79 -5.88 -7.00
C PHE A 63 -4.89 -6.00 -8.52
N THR A 64 -6.03 -6.49 -8.99
CA THR A 64 -6.35 -6.49 -10.43
C THR A 64 -7.63 -5.70 -10.67
N SER A 65 -7.87 -5.34 -11.94
CA SER A 65 -9.09 -4.64 -12.33
C SER A 65 -10.36 -5.48 -12.13
N THR A 66 -10.22 -6.80 -12.00
CA THR A 66 -11.34 -7.70 -11.70
C THR A 66 -11.96 -7.37 -10.34
N GLU A 67 -11.16 -7.03 -9.34
CA GLU A 67 -11.60 -6.73 -7.99
C GLU A 67 -11.94 -5.25 -7.77
N LYS A 68 -11.61 -4.39 -8.73
CA LYS A 68 -11.89 -2.95 -8.64
C LYS A 68 -13.39 -2.67 -8.80
N PHE A 69 -13.91 -1.78 -7.96
CA PHE A 69 -15.28 -1.32 -8.09
C PHE A 69 -15.41 0.16 -7.70
N HIS A 70 -16.50 0.79 -8.12
CA HIS A 70 -16.78 2.20 -7.83
C HIS A 70 -17.60 2.31 -6.55
N SER A 71 -16.94 2.62 -5.44
CA SER A 71 -17.61 2.77 -4.14
C SER A 71 -18.18 4.17 -3.89
N GLY A 72 -17.71 5.16 -4.65
CA GLY A 72 -18.06 6.57 -4.43
C GLY A 72 -17.31 7.25 -3.29
N CYS A 73 -16.33 6.59 -2.68
CA CYS A 73 -15.60 7.16 -1.53
C CYS A 73 -14.52 8.18 -1.91
N GLY A 74 -14.14 8.27 -3.18
CA GLY A 74 -13.10 9.21 -3.63
C GLY A 74 -11.69 8.65 -3.66
N TRP A 75 -11.53 7.36 -3.40
CA TRP A 75 -10.28 6.61 -3.52
C TRP A 75 -10.49 5.33 -4.31
N PRO A 76 -9.45 4.81 -5.01
CA PRO A 76 -9.55 3.51 -5.64
C PRO A 76 -10.03 2.44 -4.66
N SER A 77 -11.00 1.64 -5.08
CA SER A 77 -11.63 0.63 -4.22
C SER A 77 -11.58 -0.75 -4.85
N PHE A 78 -11.28 -1.75 -3.99
CA PHE A 78 -11.18 -3.15 -4.38
C PHE A 78 -11.94 -4.01 -3.37
N TYR A 79 -12.57 -5.09 -3.82
CA TYR A 79 -13.29 -5.97 -2.90
C TYR A 79 -12.43 -7.13 -2.39
N ASP A 80 -11.30 -7.41 -3.01
CA ASP A 80 -10.41 -8.49 -2.61
C ASP A 80 -8.95 -8.16 -2.94
N GLY A 81 -8.03 -8.55 -2.08
CA GLY A 81 -6.58 -8.42 -2.26
C GLY A 81 -5.86 -9.74 -2.11
N SER A 82 -6.60 -10.87 -2.04
CA SER A 82 -6.03 -12.18 -1.72
C SER A 82 -5.31 -12.87 -2.89
N LYS A 83 -5.64 -12.52 -4.14
CA LYS A 83 -5.08 -13.20 -5.32
C LYS A 83 -3.56 -13.16 -5.39
N ALA A 84 -2.99 -11.98 -5.19
CA ALA A 84 -1.54 -11.79 -5.27
C ALA A 84 -0.81 -12.19 -3.98
N LYS A 85 -1.54 -12.38 -2.87
CA LYS A 85 -1.00 -12.71 -1.54
C LYS A 85 0.04 -11.72 -1.01
N ASN A 86 0.06 -10.50 -1.54
CA ASN A 86 1.01 -9.45 -1.16
C ASN A 86 0.35 -8.33 -0.35
N VAL A 87 -0.91 -8.48 0.01
CA VAL A 87 -1.65 -7.50 0.81
C VAL A 87 -1.83 -8.06 2.23
N LEU A 88 -1.39 -7.29 3.22
CA LEU A 88 -1.58 -7.60 4.64
C LEU A 88 -2.53 -6.60 5.29
N GLU A 89 -3.21 -7.08 6.32
CA GLU A 89 -4.10 -6.27 7.16
C GLU A 89 -3.54 -6.23 8.57
N ARG A 90 -3.57 -5.06 9.18
CA ARG A 90 -3.18 -4.89 10.58
C ARG A 90 -4.06 -3.85 11.27
N VAL A 91 -4.26 -3.99 12.58
CA VAL A 91 -5.09 -3.05 13.33
C VAL A 91 -4.39 -1.69 13.42
N ASP A 92 -5.15 -0.64 13.15
CA ASP A 92 -4.72 0.75 13.25
C ASP A 92 -5.61 1.46 14.27
N ASN A 93 -5.03 1.82 15.41
CA ASN A 93 -5.72 2.53 16.49
C ASN A 93 -5.44 4.04 16.49
N SER A 94 -4.86 4.58 15.43
CA SER A 94 -4.57 6.01 15.32
C SER A 94 -5.86 6.84 15.28
N HIS A 95 -5.74 8.13 15.59
CA HIS A 95 -6.84 9.11 15.57
C HIS A 95 -8.05 8.73 16.45
N GLY A 96 -7.84 7.97 17.52
CA GLY A 96 -8.91 7.55 18.43
C GLY A 96 -9.93 6.59 17.82
N MET A 97 -9.63 6.02 16.67
CA MET A 97 -10.49 5.07 15.95
C MET A 97 -9.81 3.70 15.88
N ARG A 98 -10.63 2.65 15.78
CA ARG A 98 -10.12 1.32 15.46
C ARG A 98 -10.45 1.01 14.00
N ARG A 99 -9.43 1.00 13.18
CA ARG A 99 -9.53 0.65 11.76
C ARG A 99 -8.60 -0.50 11.43
N VAL A 100 -8.74 -1.07 10.24
CA VAL A 100 -7.82 -2.09 9.73
C VAL A 100 -7.04 -1.48 8.58
N GLU A 101 -5.74 -1.35 8.78
CA GLU A 101 -4.81 -0.82 7.79
C GLU A 101 -4.44 -1.92 6.78
N THR A 102 -4.29 -1.52 5.52
CA THR A 102 -3.82 -2.38 4.43
C THR A 102 -2.40 -1.97 4.06
N VAL A 103 -1.48 -2.93 4.05
CA VAL A 103 -0.07 -2.69 3.73
C VAL A 103 0.45 -3.69 2.71
N CYS A 104 1.49 -3.30 1.98
CA CYS A 104 2.21 -4.22 1.12
C CYS A 104 3.02 -5.21 1.97
N LYS A 105 2.80 -6.50 1.78
CA LYS A 105 3.50 -7.55 2.51
C LYS A 105 5.01 -7.54 2.27
N ARG A 106 5.45 -7.20 1.06
CA ARG A 106 6.86 -7.28 0.68
C ARG A 106 7.70 -6.13 1.23
N CYS A 107 7.18 -4.91 1.23
CA CYS A 107 7.96 -3.73 1.63
C CYS A 107 7.36 -2.95 2.80
N GLY A 108 6.18 -3.32 3.29
CA GLY A 108 5.53 -2.62 4.39
C GLY A 108 4.89 -1.29 4.02
N ALA A 109 4.78 -0.97 2.73
CA ALA A 109 4.17 0.29 2.30
C ALA A 109 2.73 0.42 2.82
N HIS A 110 2.40 1.56 3.41
CA HIS A 110 1.02 1.89 3.73
C HIS A 110 0.23 2.09 2.43
N LEU A 111 -0.84 1.33 2.25
CA LEU A 111 -1.69 1.40 1.07
C LEU A 111 -3.00 2.14 1.35
N GLY A 112 -3.62 1.84 2.47
CA GLY A 112 -4.90 2.40 2.86
C GLY A 112 -5.52 1.61 4.00
N HIS A 113 -6.85 1.47 3.96
CA HIS A 113 -7.62 0.76 4.98
C HIS A 113 -8.66 -0.14 4.32
N VAL A 114 -9.13 -1.13 5.06
CA VAL A 114 -10.20 -2.02 4.61
C VAL A 114 -11.39 -1.90 5.56
N PHE A 115 -12.60 -1.86 4.98
CA PHE A 115 -13.88 -1.77 5.68
C PHE A 115 -14.77 -2.93 5.30
N GLU A 116 -15.61 -3.38 6.21
CA GLU A 116 -16.52 -4.51 6.01
C GLU A 116 -17.97 -4.13 6.36
N GLY A 117 -18.91 -4.87 5.81
CA GLY A 117 -20.31 -4.77 6.19
C GLY A 117 -21.02 -3.51 5.74
N GLU A 118 -20.52 -2.82 4.70
CA GLU A 118 -21.12 -1.59 4.21
C GLU A 118 -22.29 -1.80 3.24
N GLY A 119 -22.56 -3.06 2.85
CA GLY A 119 -23.68 -3.41 1.98
C GLY A 119 -23.42 -3.24 0.48
N PHE A 120 -22.16 -3.13 0.06
CA PHE A 120 -21.83 -3.15 -1.36
C PHE A 120 -22.16 -4.51 -1.97
N LYS A 121 -22.73 -4.53 -3.18
CA LYS A 121 -23.04 -5.76 -3.91
C LYS A 121 -21.79 -6.35 -4.56
N THR A 122 -20.82 -6.71 -3.73
CA THR A 122 -19.56 -7.33 -4.14
C THR A 122 -19.42 -8.71 -3.50
N PRO A 123 -18.59 -9.60 -4.07
CA PRO A 123 -18.47 -10.99 -3.56
C PRO A 123 -18.07 -11.10 -2.09
N THR A 124 -17.32 -10.13 -1.56
CA THR A 124 -16.76 -10.20 -0.19
C THR A 124 -17.43 -9.27 0.82
N ASP A 125 -18.24 -8.31 0.36
CA ASP A 125 -18.74 -7.19 1.17
C ASP A 125 -17.60 -6.45 1.91
N ARG A 126 -16.41 -6.46 1.35
CA ARG A 126 -15.22 -5.75 1.85
C ARG A 126 -14.84 -4.65 0.90
N ARG A 127 -14.36 -3.54 1.43
CA ARG A 127 -13.87 -2.42 0.62
C ARG A 127 -12.45 -2.07 1.05
N PHE A 128 -11.48 -2.45 0.22
CA PHE A 128 -10.12 -1.98 0.32
C PHE A 128 -10.07 -0.58 -0.28
N CYS A 129 -9.96 0.42 0.57
CA CYS A 129 -9.88 1.83 0.18
C CYS A 129 -8.40 2.19 0.09
N ILE A 130 -7.89 2.33 -1.10
CA ILE A 130 -6.45 2.39 -1.37
C ILE A 130 -6.06 3.75 -1.95
N ASN A 131 -4.95 4.32 -1.46
CA ASN A 131 -4.40 5.54 -2.01
C ASN A 131 -3.82 5.27 -3.41
N GLY A 132 -4.31 5.96 -4.43
CA GLY A 132 -3.86 5.76 -5.80
C GLY A 132 -2.37 6.05 -5.98
N VAL A 133 -1.83 6.99 -5.21
CA VAL A 133 -0.39 7.32 -5.23
C VAL A 133 0.49 6.15 -4.79
N ALA A 134 -0.06 5.19 -4.03
CA ALA A 134 0.66 3.98 -3.59
C ALA A 134 0.68 2.89 -4.67
N LEU A 135 -0.05 3.06 -5.77
CA LEU A 135 -0.24 2.06 -6.79
C LEU A 135 0.38 2.48 -8.13
N LYS A 136 0.91 1.49 -8.83
CA LYS A 136 1.29 1.60 -10.24
C LYS A 136 0.32 0.76 -11.06
N PHE A 137 -0.49 1.39 -11.89
CA PHE A 137 -1.37 0.69 -12.83
C PHE A 137 -0.61 0.30 -14.08
N VAL A 138 -0.75 -0.97 -14.48
CA VAL A 138 -0.24 -1.48 -15.76
C VAL A 138 -1.41 -2.08 -16.53
N PRO A 139 -1.75 -1.53 -17.71
CA PRO A 139 -2.82 -2.08 -18.51
C PRO A 139 -2.49 -3.50 -18.97
N LYS A 140 -3.55 -4.27 -19.27
CA LYS A 140 -3.41 -5.64 -19.77
C LYS A 140 -2.45 -5.68 -20.98
N GLY A 141 -1.44 -6.53 -20.92
CA GLY A 141 -0.41 -6.63 -21.96
C GLY A 141 0.71 -5.58 -21.84
N GLY A 142 0.65 -4.69 -20.85
CA GLY A 142 1.71 -3.72 -20.58
C GLY A 142 2.93 -4.32 -19.91
N GLU A 143 3.99 -3.53 -19.80
CA GLU A 143 5.23 -3.95 -19.17
C GLU A 143 5.11 -3.93 -17.64
N VAL A 144 5.34 -5.10 -17.02
CA VAL A 144 5.30 -5.27 -15.57
C VAL A 144 6.46 -4.53 -14.93
N PRO A 145 6.26 -3.77 -13.83
CA PRO A 145 7.34 -3.08 -13.15
C PRO A 145 8.37 -4.05 -12.59
N LYS A 146 9.59 -3.57 -12.46
CA LYS A 146 10.67 -4.37 -11.87
C LYS A 146 10.36 -4.64 -10.39
N LEU A 147 10.32 -5.92 -10.03
CA LEU A 147 10.18 -6.33 -8.64
C LEU A 147 11.50 -6.14 -7.91
N LEU A 148 11.49 -5.38 -6.81
CA LEU A 148 12.66 -5.26 -5.96
C LEU A 148 12.93 -6.58 -5.25
N GLU A 149 14.21 -6.96 -5.20
CA GLU A 149 14.65 -8.19 -4.54
C GLU A 149 15.21 -7.89 -3.14
N PRO A 150 15.02 -8.82 -2.18
CA PRO A 150 15.61 -8.67 -0.87
C PRO A 150 17.15 -8.60 -0.93
N GLU A 151 17.72 -7.71 -0.11
CA GLU A 151 19.16 -7.68 0.09
C GLU A 151 19.60 -8.79 1.05
N SER A 152 20.93 -8.98 1.20
CA SER A 152 21.44 -9.96 2.13
C SER A 152 20.98 -9.71 3.57
N ALA A 153 20.86 -10.76 4.38
CA ALA A 153 20.44 -10.64 5.77
C ALA A 153 21.30 -9.69 6.58
N ALA A 154 22.59 -9.63 6.31
CA ALA A 154 23.53 -8.71 7.00
C ALA A 154 23.23 -7.24 6.67
N VAL A 155 22.94 -6.93 5.41
CA VAL A 155 22.58 -5.57 4.96
C VAL A 155 21.23 -5.17 5.53
N GLN A 156 20.24 -6.07 5.52
CA GLN A 156 18.93 -5.82 6.10
C GLN A 156 19.03 -5.49 7.59
N LYS A 157 19.79 -6.27 8.34
CA LYS A 157 20.01 -6.06 9.77
C LYS A 157 20.62 -4.69 10.05
N LYS A 158 21.61 -4.28 9.28
CA LYS A 158 22.20 -2.93 9.38
C LYS A 158 21.16 -1.83 9.17
N LYS A 159 20.29 -1.99 8.17
CA LYS A 159 19.24 -1.02 7.87
C LYS A 159 18.19 -0.92 8.97
N GLU A 160 17.83 -2.05 9.58
CA GLU A 160 16.93 -2.08 10.73
C GLU A 160 17.53 -1.37 11.94
N GLU A 161 18.81 -1.56 12.21
CA GLU A 161 19.52 -0.89 13.30
C GLU A 161 19.55 0.63 13.08
N VAL A 162 19.85 1.10 11.88
CA VAL A 162 19.85 2.52 11.52
C VAL A 162 18.44 3.12 11.66
N ALA A 163 17.40 2.41 11.27
CA ALA A 163 16.01 2.87 11.41
C ALA A 163 15.60 3.03 12.87
N LYS A 164 16.07 2.15 13.76
CA LYS A 164 15.83 2.24 15.22
C LYS A 164 16.55 3.43 15.85
N GLU A 165 17.77 3.73 15.41
CA GLU A 165 18.55 4.87 15.90
C GLU A 165 17.98 6.21 15.41
N GLY A 166 17.44 6.26 14.19
CA GLY A 166 16.83 7.46 13.62
C GLY A 166 15.41 7.75 14.12
N GLY A 167 14.81 6.85 14.92
CA GLY A 167 13.42 6.96 15.39
C GLY A 167 13.23 7.82 16.63
N GLU A 168 14.29 8.29 17.28
CA GLU A 168 14.19 9.24 18.39
C GLU A 168 14.23 10.67 17.86
N ALA A 169 13.03 11.23 17.62
CA ALA A 169 12.92 12.68 17.44
C ALA A 169 13.38 13.37 18.73
N PRO A 170 14.23 14.40 18.66
CA PRO A 170 14.64 15.12 19.85
C PRO A 170 13.41 15.71 20.52
N LYS A 171 13.17 15.33 21.76
CA LYS A 171 12.14 15.95 22.59
C LYS A 171 12.56 17.41 22.81
N LYS A 172 11.76 18.33 22.30
CA LYS A 172 11.86 19.74 22.70
C LYS A 172 11.18 19.93 24.03
#